data_50723fc4a3331b22c84ebe932b94d99b
#
_entry.id   50723fc4a3331b22c84ebe932b94d99b
#
_cell.length_a   1.000
_cell.length_b   1.000
_cell.length_c   1.000
_cell.angle_alpha   90.00
_cell.angle_beta   90.00
_cell.angle_gamma   90.00
#
_symmetry.space_group_name_H-M   'P 1'
#
loop_
_entity.id
_entity.type
_entity.pdbx_description
1 polymer ?
#
loop_
_entity_poly.entity_id
_entity_poly.type
_entity_poly.pdbx_seq_one_letter_code
_entity_poly.pdbx_strand_id
1 'polypeptide(L)'
;MSSLNLKRLGPCLLAIAIDAMGFGLVYSMMSVIFGDPHSSLLAPETSAYLRNFYLGLGYGVYPLCMFFGSSLMGELSDGYGRRKILLLCVFGLSLSYFLMALGVLWPSVGLLLLGRGLSGLMAGCQGIAQAAITDMSTAENKAFNMSIMSLAFSVGVIVGPVLGGVASDRQIAPIFGHETPFLLVGVLALACGVWMCASYRNTVTPSGTRRVDVLLPLRVMHEAVRHKAMAYLSVVFFLMQIGYGLYLQTIMMLLQTRFHYGSAQLGLFSGAIGVCFVFGLLCVVRLMLRVWSVIDIAKTGLLVAGVAQILSSVLPYEGVLWALAALVGCFDMVAYTTMYTAFSDAVTEDRQGWALGVAGSVMAVAWVVTGFLTNLLPVLGETGLLLVGGIGFLLSFVMMRAYGRKRRMAADNAGASPRAPGITR
;
A
#
# COMPACT_ATOMS: atom_id res chain seq x y z
N MET A 1 9.44 22.14 18.81
CA MET A 1 8.70 21.00 19.42
C MET A 1 9.19 20.84 20.86
N SER A 2 8.30 20.87 21.85
CA SER A 2 8.72 20.51 23.21
C SER A 2 9.08 19.02 23.24
N SER A 3 10.11 18.64 23.98
CA SER A 3 10.56 17.25 24.15
C SER A 3 9.45 16.29 24.62
N LEU A 4 8.41 16.82 25.23
CA LEU A 4 7.22 16.11 25.70
C LEU A 4 6.33 15.62 24.53
N ASN A 5 6.23 16.40 23.44
CA ASN A 5 5.44 16.01 22.27
C ASN A 5 6.11 14.90 21.46
N LEU A 6 7.43 14.94 21.31
CA LEU A 6 8.17 13.91 20.56
C LEU A 6 8.13 12.56 21.28
N LYS A 7 8.19 12.53 22.63
CA LYS A 7 8.08 11.29 23.42
C LYS A 7 6.73 10.59 23.25
N ARG A 8 5.63 11.34 23.04
CA ARG A 8 4.28 10.79 22.88
C ARG A 8 3.95 10.46 21.42
N LEU A 9 4.38 11.30 20.48
CA LEU A 9 4.16 11.12 19.04
C LEU A 9 5.11 10.09 18.43
N GLY A 10 6.35 10.01 18.93
CA GLY A 10 7.40 9.16 18.38
C GLY A 10 7.00 7.69 18.16
N PRO A 11 6.42 7.00 19.16
CA PRO A 11 6.00 5.61 18.98
C PRO A 11 4.91 5.43 17.93
N CYS A 12 3.97 6.40 17.81
CA CYS A 12 2.94 6.35 16.78
C CYS A 12 3.52 6.56 15.38
N LEU A 13 4.49 7.48 15.24
CA LEU A 13 5.20 7.73 13.99
C LEU A 13 6.03 6.52 13.57
N LEU A 14 6.73 5.90 14.53
CA LEU A 14 7.49 4.68 14.29
C LEU A 14 6.58 3.52 13.89
N ALA A 15 5.42 3.37 14.53
CA ALA A 15 4.43 2.34 14.14
C ALA A 15 3.95 2.53 12.70
N ILE A 16 3.69 3.77 12.26
CA ILE A 16 3.34 4.09 10.86
C ILE A 16 4.49 3.72 9.91
N ALA A 17 5.72 4.05 10.27
CA ALA A 17 6.88 3.72 9.46
C ALA A 17 7.08 2.21 9.33
N ILE A 18 6.94 1.45 10.42
CA ILE A 18 7.07 -0.03 10.43
C ILE A 18 5.99 -0.68 9.57
N ASP A 19 4.75 -0.22 9.67
CA ASP A 19 3.66 -0.75 8.85
C ASP A 19 3.91 -0.50 7.35
N ALA A 20 4.35 0.71 7.00
CA ALA A 20 4.74 1.07 5.64
C ALA A 20 5.97 0.29 5.14
N MET A 21 6.97 0.02 6.01
CA MET A 21 8.12 -0.82 5.69
C MET A 21 7.69 -2.23 5.29
N GLY A 22 6.72 -2.79 6.03
CA GLY A 22 6.24 -4.15 5.79
C GLY A 22 5.63 -4.34 4.42
N PHE A 23 4.97 -3.33 3.91
CA PHE A 23 4.39 -3.35 2.57
C PHE A 23 5.49 -3.52 1.50
N GLY A 24 6.49 -2.65 1.48
CA GLY A 24 7.53 -2.66 0.47
C GLY A 24 8.52 -3.83 0.59
N LEU A 25 8.89 -4.20 1.82
CA LEU A 25 9.79 -5.31 2.11
C LEU A 25 9.30 -6.62 1.49
N VAL A 26 8.01 -6.89 1.59
CA VAL A 26 7.44 -8.16 1.17
C VAL A 26 7.50 -8.34 -0.34
N TYR A 27 7.30 -7.29 -1.15
CA TYR A 27 7.34 -7.43 -2.61
C TYR A 27 8.70 -7.90 -3.12
N SER A 28 9.78 -7.36 -2.58
CA SER A 28 11.13 -7.79 -2.94
C SER A 28 11.44 -9.20 -2.42
N MET A 29 10.96 -9.53 -1.20
CA MET A 29 11.28 -10.81 -0.56
C MET A 29 10.49 -11.99 -1.11
N MET A 30 9.18 -11.81 -1.40
CA MET A 30 8.35 -12.93 -1.87
C MET A 30 8.78 -13.44 -3.24
N SER A 31 9.21 -12.55 -4.15
CA SER A 31 9.72 -12.96 -5.46
C SER A 31 10.99 -13.80 -5.33
N VAL A 32 11.88 -13.45 -4.41
CA VAL A 32 13.12 -14.22 -4.17
C VAL A 32 12.82 -15.54 -3.46
N ILE A 33 12.01 -15.53 -2.40
CA ILE A 33 11.74 -16.72 -1.58
C ILE A 33 11.00 -17.81 -2.37
N PHE A 34 10.03 -17.46 -3.22
CA PHE A 34 9.24 -18.41 -3.99
C PHE A 34 9.73 -18.57 -5.41
N GLY A 35 10.31 -17.53 -6.02
CA GLY A 35 10.76 -17.54 -7.42
C GLY A 35 12.11 -18.22 -7.63
N ASP A 36 13.01 -18.20 -6.64
CA ASP A 36 14.31 -18.85 -6.74
C ASP A 36 14.19 -20.37 -6.56
N PRO A 37 14.57 -21.19 -7.58
CA PRO A 37 14.60 -22.65 -7.47
C PRO A 37 15.54 -23.15 -6.35
N HIS A 38 16.54 -22.38 -5.97
CA HIS A 38 17.50 -22.72 -4.92
C HIS A 38 17.07 -22.25 -3.52
N SER A 39 15.89 -21.61 -3.42
CA SER A 39 15.32 -21.23 -2.12
C SER A 39 15.04 -22.46 -1.27
N SER A 40 15.48 -22.43 0.00
CA SER A 40 15.27 -23.52 0.95
C SER A 40 13.81 -23.76 1.34
N LEU A 41 12.90 -22.80 1.02
CA LEU A 41 11.50 -22.89 1.44
C LEU A 41 10.70 -23.97 0.71
N LEU A 42 11.00 -24.21 -0.56
CA LEU A 42 10.30 -25.20 -1.40
C LEU A 42 11.29 -26.24 -1.92
N ALA A 43 10.83 -27.50 -2.03
CA ALA A 43 11.64 -28.55 -2.60
C ALA A 43 12.07 -28.19 -4.05
N PRO A 44 13.31 -28.56 -4.49
CA PRO A 44 13.79 -28.23 -5.84
C PRO A 44 12.85 -28.74 -6.95
N GLU A 45 12.21 -29.90 -6.73
CA GLU A 45 11.28 -30.54 -7.68
C GLU A 45 9.90 -29.87 -7.74
N THR A 46 9.65 -28.84 -6.90
CA THR A 46 8.36 -28.13 -6.90
C THR A 46 8.10 -27.51 -8.25
N SER A 47 6.96 -27.85 -8.87
CA SER A 47 6.59 -27.34 -10.19
C SER A 47 6.48 -25.81 -10.20
N ALA A 48 6.79 -25.18 -11.33
CA ALA A 48 6.67 -23.73 -11.50
C ALA A 48 5.25 -23.21 -11.19
N TYR A 49 4.22 -24.01 -11.54
CA TYR A 49 2.84 -23.68 -11.22
C TYR A 49 2.61 -23.58 -9.71
N LEU A 50 3.09 -24.55 -8.93
CA LEU A 50 2.92 -24.55 -7.48
C LEU A 50 3.73 -23.44 -6.80
N ARG A 51 4.94 -23.13 -7.32
CA ARG A 51 5.74 -21.97 -6.86
C ARG A 51 4.98 -20.66 -7.05
N ASN A 52 4.42 -20.46 -8.23
CA ASN A 52 3.63 -19.26 -8.55
C ASN A 52 2.34 -19.19 -7.73
N PHE A 53 1.70 -20.33 -7.44
CA PHE A 53 0.54 -20.39 -6.55
C PHE A 53 0.89 -19.92 -5.13
N TYR A 54 1.99 -20.40 -4.54
CA TYR A 54 2.44 -19.95 -3.23
C TYR A 54 2.89 -18.49 -3.24
N LEU A 55 3.53 -18.04 -4.32
CA LEU A 55 3.87 -16.63 -4.51
C LEU A 55 2.61 -15.75 -4.51
N GLY A 56 1.59 -16.16 -5.27
CA GLY A 56 0.30 -15.49 -5.33
C GLY A 56 -0.41 -15.43 -3.96
N LEU A 57 -0.37 -16.54 -3.19
CA LEU A 57 -0.85 -16.55 -1.81
C LEU A 57 -0.03 -15.61 -0.91
N GLY A 58 1.30 -15.60 -1.04
CA GLY A 58 2.18 -14.70 -0.30
C GLY A 58 1.83 -13.22 -0.51
N TYR A 59 1.42 -12.84 -1.72
CA TYR A 59 0.92 -11.49 -2.01
C TYR A 59 -0.52 -11.28 -1.58
N GLY A 60 -1.43 -12.25 -1.78
CA GLY A 60 -2.87 -12.09 -1.62
C GLY A 60 -3.39 -12.23 -0.18
N VAL A 61 -2.74 -13.02 0.68
CA VAL A 61 -3.21 -13.29 2.06
C VAL A 61 -3.21 -12.02 2.93
N TYR A 62 -2.19 -11.18 2.82
CA TYR A 62 -2.12 -9.92 3.57
C TYR A 62 -3.30 -8.99 3.24
N PRO A 63 -3.56 -8.59 1.98
CA PRO A 63 -4.67 -7.69 1.68
C PRO A 63 -6.04 -8.32 1.95
N LEU A 64 -6.17 -9.65 1.86
CA LEU A 64 -7.39 -10.34 2.27
C LEU A 64 -7.66 -10.16 3.76
N CYS A 65 -6.65 -10.37 4.60
CA CYS A 65 -6.78 -10.17 6.04
C CYS A 65 -6.89 -8.68 6.41
N MET A 66 -6.22 -7.78 5.68
CA MET A 66 -6.32 -6.34 5.84
C MET A 66 -7.73 -5.82 5.57
N PHE A 67 -8.44 -6.38 4.60
CA PHE A 67 -9.81 -6.01 4.27
C PHE A 67 -10.74 -6.07 5.49
N PHE A 68 -10.60 -7.11 6.32
CA PHE A 68 -11.35 -7.25 7.56
C PHE A 68 -10.65 -6.59 8.75
N GLY A 69 -9.33 -6.76 8.84
CA GLY A 69 -8.52 -6.34 9.99
C GLY A 69 -8.51 -4.83 10.21
N SER A 70 -8.41 -4.02 9.15
CA SER A 70 -8.37 -2.57 9.28
C SER A 70 -9.65 -1.99 9.89
N SER A 71 -10.81 -2.46 9.44
CA SER A 71 -12.11 -2.05 10.00
C SER A 71 -12.29 -2.56 11.43
N LEU A 72 -11.98 -3.84 11.66
CA LEU A 72 -12.08 -4.46 12.97
C LEU A 72 -11.24 -3.74 14.04
N MET A 73 -9.97 -3.49 13.72
CA MET A 73 -9.06 -2.80 14.64
C MET A 73 -9.47 -1.34 14.86
N GLY A 74 -10.00 -0.67 13.82
CA GLY A 74 -10.55 0.67 13.93
C GLY A 74 -11.72 0.74 14.94
N GLU A 75 -12.75 -0.09 14.76
CA GLU A 75 -13.90 -0.15 15.66
C GLU A 75 -13.52 -0.54 17.10
N LEU A 76 -12.64 -1.52 17.26
CA LEU A 76 -12.10 -1.91 18.57
C LEU A 76 -11.36 -0.73 19.23
N SER A 77 -10.61 0.04 18.45
CA SER A 77 -9.88 1.21 18.94
C SER A 77 -10.79 2.31 19.48
N ASP A 78 -11.92 2.55 18.81
CA ASP A 78 -12.91 3.53 19.26
C ASP A 78 -13.66 3.06 20.51
N GLY A 79 -13.91 1.73 20.65
CA GLY A 79 -14.59 1.15 21.79
C GLY A 79 -13.72 0.95 23.04
N TYR A 80 -12.54 0.35 22.88
CA TYR A 80 -11.64 -0.04 23.99
C TYR A 80 -10.53 0.97 24.28
N GLY A 81 -10.39 1.99 23.42
CA GLY A 81 -9.39 3.05 23.51
C GLY A 81 -8.15 2.78 22.65
N ARG A 82 -7.67 3.86 22.03
CA ARG A 82 -6.61 3.81 21.01
C ARG A 82 -5.33 3.13 21.47
N ARG A 83 -4.90 3.37 22.73
CA ARG A 83 -3.66 2.80 23.27
C ARG A 83 -3.67 1.28 23.28
N LYS A 84 -4.75 0.67 23.78
CA LYS A 84 -4.83 -0.79 23.93
C LYS A 84 -4.76 -1.49 22.59
N ILE A 85 -5.52 -0.99 21.62
CA ILE A 85 -5.61 -1.61 20.29
C ILE A 85 -4.36 -1.32 19.48
N LEU A 86 -3.77 -0.13 19.58
CA LEU A 86 -2.50 0.18 18.91
C LEU A 86 -1.37 -0.72 19.44
N LEU A 87 -1.29 -0.96 20.75
CA LEU A 87 -0.34 -1.91 21.34
C LEU A 87 -0.60 -3.34 20.84
N LEU A 88 -1.86 -3.77 20.77
CA LEU A 88 -2.23 -5.07 20.20
C LEU A 88 -1.75 -5.19 18.76
N CYS A 89 -1.97 -4.15 17.92
CA CYS A 89 -1.53 -4.13 16.54
C CYS A 89 0.01 -4.18 16.43
N VAL A 90 0.74 -3.37 17.21
CA VAL A 90 2.21 -3.32 17.12
C VAL A 90 2.86 -4.63 17.60
N PHE A 91 2.39 -5.21 18.71
CA PHE A 91 2.88 -6.53 19.15
C PHE A 91 2.45 -7.65 18.21
N GLY A 92 1.24 -7.57 17.65
CA GLY A 92 0.76 -8.49 16.64
C GLY A 92 1.59 -8.42 15.35
N LEU A 93 2.00 -7.20 14.91
CA LEU A 93 2.95 -7.02 13.82
C LEU A 93 4.31 -7.64 14.15
N SER A 94 4.85 -7.41 15.35
CA SER A 94 6.11 -8.03 15.78
C SER A 94 6.02 -9.56 15.71
N LEU A 95 4.97 -10.14 16.27
CA LEU A 95 4.73 -11.58 16.21
C LEU A 95 4.62 -12.09 14.76
N SER A 96 3.93 -11.35 13.90
CA SER A 96 3.77 -11.71 12.49
C SER A 96 5.10 -11.80 11.76
N TYR A 97 6.00 -10.86 12.00
CA TYR A 97 7.34 -10.88 11.42
C TYR A 97 8.20 -12.01 11.96
N PHE A 98 8.13 -12.32 13.27
CA PHE A 98 8.81 -13.50 13.81
C PHE A 98 8.26 -14.80 13.23
N LEU A 99 6.95 -14.92 13.01
CA LEU A 99 6.36 -16.08 12.34
C LEU A 99 6.84 -16.21 10.89
N MET A 100 6.96 -15.10 10.14
CA MET A 100 7.52 -15.12 8.79
C MET A 100 8.99 -15.54 8.80
N ALA A 101 9.79 -15.00 9.73
CA ALA A 101 11.20 -15.40 9.89
C ALA A 101 11.34 -16.90 10.22
N LEU A 102 10.53 -17.40 11.15
CA LEU A 102 10.51 -18.83 11.50
C LEU A 102 10.06 -19.69 10.32
N GLY A 103 9.12 -19.20 9.50
CA GLY A 103 8.67 -19.88 8.29
C GLY A 103 9.78 -20.05 7.26
N VAL A 104 10.73 -19.10 7.18
CA VAL A 104 11.92 -19.20 6.35
C VAL A 104 12.98 -20.11 6.97
N LEU A 105 13.25 -19.97 8.28
CA LEU A 105 14.25 -20.76 9.02
C LEU A 105 13.87 -22.26 9.09
N TRP A 106 12.59 -22.56 9.31
CA TRP A 106 12.04 -23.90 9.33
C TRP A 106 11.19 -24.14 8.07
N PRO A 107 11.75 -24.36 6.90
CA PRO A 107 11.08 -24.31 5.61
C PRO A 107 9.58 -24.66 5.67
N SER A 108 8.75 -23.69 6.03
CA SER A 108 7.31 -23.85 6.26
C SER A 108 6.52 -22.71 5.62
N VAL A 109 5.94 -23.00 4.45
CA VAL A 109 5.02 -22.08 3.77
C VAL A 109 3.85 -21.70 4.68
N GLY A 110 3.35 -22.65 5.51
CA GLY A 110 2.25 -22.40 6.42
C GLY A 110 2.56 -21.34 7.47
N LEU A 111 3.75 -21.38 8.09
CA LEU A 111 4.19 -20.37 9.08
C LEU A 111 4.36 -18.99 8.42
N LEU A 112 4.94 -18.95 7.22
CA LEU A 112 5.12 -17.71 6.47
C LEU A 112 3.77 -17.07 6.12
N LEU A 113 2.82 -17.85 5.62
CA LEU A 113 1.47 -17.38 5.29
C LEU A 113 0.67 -16.99 6.53
N LEU A 114 0.82 -17.70 7.66
CA LEU A 114 0.24 -17.32 8.95
C LEU A 114 0.75 -15.95 9.40
N GLY A 115 2.07 -15.71 9.32
CA GLY A 115 2.65 -14.41 9.59
C GLY A 115 2.07 -13.33 8.67
N ARG A 116 1.94 -13.61 7.37
CA ARG A 116 1.31 -12.69 6.39
C ARG A 116 -0.14 -12.37 6.75
N GLY A 117 -0.94 -13.39 7.09
CA GLY A 117 -2.32 -13.20 7.52
C GLY A 117 -2.44 -12.37 8.80
N LEU A 118 -1.61 -12.68 9.80
CA LEU A 118 -1.59 -11.92 11.05
C LEU A 118 -1.20 -10.46 10.82
N SER A 119 -0.18 -10.18 9.99
CA SER A 119 0.19 -8.79 9.66
C SER A 119 -0.95 -8.05 8.97
N GLY A 120 -1.70 -8.72 8.07
CA GLY A 120 -2.89 -8.15 7.44
C GLY A 120 -3.99 -7.83 8.46
N LEU A 121 -4.27 -8.71 9.43
CA LEU A 121 -5.22 -8.43 10.50
C LEU A 121 -4.81 -7.22 11.35
N MET A 122 -3.51 -7.01 11.54
CA MET A 122 -2.96 -5.89 12.30
C MET A 122 -2.82 -4.59 11.49
N ALA A 123 -3.15 -4.58 10.20
CA ALA A 123 -3.01 -3.42 9.31
C ALA A 123 -3.85 -2.18 9.70
N GLY A 124 -4.77 -2.32 10.66
CA GLY A 124 -5.42 -1.19 11.31
C GLY A 124 -4.47 -0.27 12.10
N CYS A 125 -3.22 -0.73 12.35
CA CYS A 125 -2.19 0.00 13.09
C CYS A 125 -1.98 1.42 12.55
N GLN A 126 -1.81 1.58 11.23
CA GLN A 126 -1.60 2.88 10.58
C GLN A 126 -2.76 3.83 10.84
N GLY A 127 -3.99 3.41 10.59
CA GLY A 127 -5.18 4.25 10.78
C GLY A 127 -5.37 4.67 12.23
N ILE A 128 -5.15 3.76 13.19
CA ILE A 128 -5.26 4.05 14.61
C ILE A 128 -4.15 5.02 15.07
N ALA A 129 -2.92 4.83 14.58
CA ALA A 129 -1.80 5.73 14.89
C ALA A 129 -2.03 7.14 14.33
N GLN A 130 -2.56 7.25 13.11
CA GLN A 130 -2.96 8.53 12.51
C GLN A 130 -4.06 9.22 13.33
N ALA A 131 -5.08 8.47 13.74
CA ALA A 131 -6.14 8.99 14.60
C ALA A 131 -5.58 9.44 15.96
N ALA A 132 -4.70 8.64 16.58
CA ALA A 132 -4.07 8.99 17.86
C ALA A 132 -3.24 10.28 17.77
N ILE A 133 -2.49 10.48 16.68
CA ILE A 133 -1.73 11.72 16.42
C ILE A 133 -2.68 12.89 16.22
N THR A 134 -3.78 12.70 15.51
CA THR A 134 -4.80 13.73 15.29
C THR A 134 -5.45 14.14 16.61
N ASP A 135 -5.82 13.17 17.46
CA ASP A 135 -6.41 13.41 18.77
C ASP A 135 -5.48 14.17 19.73
N MET A 136 -4.15 14.01 19.57
CA MET A 136 -3.12 14.73 20.33
C MET A 136 -2.78 16.11 19.75
N SER A 137 -3.34 16.45 18.59
CA SER A 137 -3.00 17.69 17.88
C SER A 137 -3.95 18.83 18.23
N THR A 138 -3.39 20.03 18.40
CA THR A 138 -4.16 21.29 18.49
C THR A 138 -4.38 21.86 17.08
N ALA A 139 -5.31 22.79 16.91
CA ALA A 139 -5.54 23.47 15.63
C ALA A 139 -4.25 24.07 15.04
N GLU A 140 -3.35 24.58 15.90
CA GLU A 140 -2.10 25.24 15.50
C GLU A 140 -1.03 24.26 14.99
N ASN A 141 -0.95 23.03 15.57
CA ASN A 141 0.11 22.09 15.25
C ASN A 141 -0.37 20.89 14.39
N LYS A 142 -1.67 20.79 14.11
CA LYS A 142 -2.28 19.68 13.37
C LYS A 142 -1.64 19.50 11.99
N ALA A 143 -1.50 20.59 11.22
CA ALA A 143 -0.91 20.54 9.88
C ALA A 143 0.55 20.03 9.91
N PHE A 144 1.33 20.48 10.90
CA PHE A 144 2.70 20.03 11.09
C PHE A 144 2.78 18.55 11.48
N ASN A 145 1.95 18.09 12.42
CA ASN A 145 1.92 16.68 12.83
C ASN A 145 1.49 15.75 11.68
N MET A 146 0.53 16.18 10.85
CA MET A 146 0.13 15.44 9.64
C MET A 146 1.28 15.35 8.62
N SER A 147 2.09 16.40 8.47
CA SER A 147 3.27 16.39 7.61
C SER A 147 4.34 15.40 8.10
N ILE A 148 4.58 15.35 9.42
CA ILE A 148 5.53 14.36 10.01
C ILE A 148 5.00 12.93 9.86
N MET A 149 3.69 12.70 9.96
CA MET A 149 3.08 11.41 9.67
C MET A 149 3.37 10.96 8.23
N SER A 150 3.14 11.87 7.27
CA SER A 150 3.42 11.59 5.86
C SER A 150 4.91 11.31 5.63
N LEU A 151 5.80 12.00 6.34
CA LEU A 151 7.24 11.73 6.32
C LEU A 151 7.56 10.34 6.88
N ALA A 152 6.99 9.97 8.02
CA ALA A 152 7.20 8.64 8.62
C ALA A 152 6.73 7.51 7.68
N PHE A 153 5.56 7.67 7.06
CA PHE A 153 5.06 6.75 6.04
C PHE A 153 6.03 6.66 4.85
N SER A 154 6.47 7.80 4.32
CA SER A 154 7.41 7.87 3.19
C SER A 154 8.74 7.18 3.47
N VAL A 155 9.29 7.40 4.67
CA VAL A 155 10.51 6.70 5.12
C VAL A 155 10.29 5.19 5.14
N GLY A 156 9.16 4.72 5.65
CA GLY A 156 8.82 3.30 5.66
C GLY A 156 8.76 2.69 4.25
N VAL A 157 8.08 3.34 3.32
CA VAL A 157 7.93 2.89 1.92
C VAL A 157 9.28 2.77 1.21
N ILE A 158 10.23 3.66 1.51
CA ILE A 158 11.57 3.66 0.89
C ILE A 158 12.49 2.63 1.59
N VAL A 159 12.54 2.68 2.93
CA VAL A 159 13.47 1.85 3.72
C VAL A 159 13.08 0.38 3.70
N GLY A 160 11.78 0.07 3.66
CA GLY A 160 11.28 -1.31 3.68
C GLY A 160 11.90 -2.20 2.61
N PRO A 161 11.74 -1.89 1.32
CA PRO A 161 12.30 -2.69 0.23
C PRO A 161 13.83 -2.76 0.26
N VAL A 162 14.50 -1.64 0.56
CA VAL A 162 15.97 -1.58 0.65
C VAL A 162 16.47 -2.50 1.76
N LEU A 163 15.85 -2.41 2.95
CA LEU A 163 16.17 -3.27 4.07
C LEU A 163 15.89 -4.75 3.73
N GLY A 164 14.76 -5.02 3.09
CA GLY A 164 14.40 -6.36 2.63
C GLY A 164 15.45 -6.95 1.71
N GLY A 165 15.88 -6.21 0.70
CA GLY A 165 16.87 -6.67 -0.26
C GLY A 165 18.28 -6.79 0.33
N VAL A 166 18.76 -5.74 1.00
CA VAL A 166 20.15 -5.68 1.53
C VAL A 166 20.35 -6.69 2.67
N ALA A 167 19.41 -6.76 3.62
CA ALA A 167 19.55 -7.65 4.77
C ALA A 167 19.27 -9.14 4.44
N SER A 168 18.82 -9.45 3.24
CA SER A 168 18.65 -10.84 2.77
C SER A 168 19.82 -11.36 1.92
N ASP A 169 20.77 -10.49 1.55
CA ASP A 169 21.83 -10.82 0.62
C ASP A 169 23.12 -11.28 1.35
N ARG A 170 23.39 -12.58 1.27
CA ARG A 170 24.59 -13.18 1.87
C ARG A 170 25.90 -12.70 1.24
N GLN A 171 25.87 -12.12 0.04
CA GLN A 171 27.08 -11.56 -0.59
C GLN A 171 27.50 -10.27 0.10
N ILE A 172 26.56 -9.54 0.71
CA ILE A 172 26.84 -8.32 1.48
C ILE A 172 27.42 -8.68 2.86
N ALA A 173 26.81 -9.65 3.55
CA ALA A 173 27.32 -10.14 4.82
C ALA A 173 26.90 -11.60 5.04
N PRO A 174 27.82 -12.49 5.51
CA PRO A 174 27.53 -13.91 5.72
C PRO A 174 26.40 -14.19 6.73
N ILE A 175 26.15 -13.25 7.66
CA ILE A 175 25.07 -13.35 8.65
C ILE A 175 23.68 -13.05 8.05
N PHE A 176 23.63 -12.46 6.85
CA PHE A 176 22.36 -12.13 6.19
C PHE A 176 21.74 -13.37 5.54
N GLY A 177 20.42 -13.40 5.54
CA GLY A 177 19.62 -14.45 4.94
C GLY A 177 18.20 -13.98 4.73
N HIS A 178 17.38 -14.77 4.04
CA HIS A 178 16.00 -14.39 3.73
C HIS A 178 15.12 -14.18 4.98
N GLU A 179 15.51 -14.73 6.13
CA GLU A 179 14.88 -14.53 7.44
C GLU A 179 15.27 -13.20 8.10
N THR A 180 16.46 -12.69 7.81
CA THR A 180 17.04 -11.52 8.52
C THR A 180 16.18 -10.25 8.42
N PRO A 181 15.63 -9.86 7.27
CA PRO A 181 14.75 -8.69 7.17
C PRO A 181 13.53 -8.80 8.07
N PHE A 182 12.91 -9.98 8.13
CA PHE A 182 11.76 -10.22 8.99
C PHE A 182 12.14 -10.13 10.48
N LEU A 183 13.28 -10.69 10.88
CA LEU A 183 13.79 -10.58 12.25
C LEU A 183 14.04 -9.12 12.63
N LEU A 184 14.70 -8.35 11.76
CA LEU A 184 15.00 -6.93 12.01
C LEU A 184 13.73 -6.10 12.21
N VAL A 185 12.73 -6.25 11.32
CA VAL A 185 11.47 -5.51 11.45
C VAL A 185 10.66 -6.03 12.64
N GLY A 186 10.70 -7.33 12.94
CA GLY A 186 10.07 -7.92 14.12
C GLY A 186 10.62 -7.34 15.42
N VAL A 187 11.95 -7.23 15.54
CA VAL A 187 12.63 -6.61 16.69
C VAL A 187 12.33 -5.12 16.77
N LEU A 188 12.31 -4.41 15.63
CA LEU A 188 11.97 -2.99 15.58
C LEU A 188 10.52 -2.75 16.04
N ALA A 189 9.59 -3.60 15.61
CA ALA A 189 8.18 -3.54 16.05
C ALA A 189 8.05 -3.85 17.54
N LEU A 190 8.79 -4.84 18.06
CA LEU A 190 8.84 -5.14 19.49
C LEU A 190 9.34 -3.94 20.29
N ALA A 191 10.45 -3.35 19.88
CA ALA A 191 11.01 -2.15 20.51
C ALA A 191 10.04 -0.98 20.48
N CYS A 192 9.33 -0.77 19.36
CA CYS A 192 8.28 0.22 19.22
C CYS A 192 7.14 -0.03 20.23
N GLY A 193 6.67 -1.27 20.36
CA GLY A 193 5.64 -1.65 21.33
C GLY A 193 6.06 -1.38 22.78
N VAL A 194 7.29 -1.75 23.14
CA VAL A 194 7.87 -1.47 24.47
C VAL A 194 7.97 0.04 24.71
N TRP A 195 8.47 0.81 23.75
CA TRP A 195 8.51 2.26 23.84
C TRP A 195 7.11 2.87 23.99
N MET A 196 6.15 2.37 23.23
CA MET A 196 4.74 2.80 23.34
C MET A 196 4.14 2.48 24.71
N CYS A 197 4.43 1.32 25.29
CA CYS A 197 4.01 0.98 26.65
C CYS A 197 4.49 2.01 27.68
N ALA A 198 5.71 2.48 27.54
CA ALA A 198 6.34 3.39 28.50
C ALA A 198 5.88 4.84 28.33
N SER A 199 5.62 5.29 27.09
CA SER A 199 5.48 6.74 26.78
C SER A 199 4.10 7.16 26.28
N TYR A 200 3.31 6.26 25.65
CA TYR A 200 2.01 6.60 25.12
C TYR A 200 0.88 6.35 26.13
N ARG A 201 0.10 7.38 26.42
CA ARG A 201 -1.08 7.30 27.31
C ARG A 201 -2.34 7.54 26.48
N ASN A 202 -3.47 6.93 26.92
CA ASN A 202 -4.77 7.21 26.29
C ASN A 202 -5.08 8.71 26.33
N THR A 203 -5.46 9.23 25.18
CA THR A 203 -5.84 10.65 25.01
C THR A 203 -7.34 10.85 24.94
N VAL A 204 -8.10 9.78 24.68
CA VAL A 204 -9.55 9.80 24.53
C VAL A 204 -10.15 8.77 25.47
N THR A 205 -11.25 9.14 26.15
CA THR A 205 -12.07 8.21 26.94
C THR A 205 -12.77 7.23 26.00
N PRO A 206 -12.69 5.91 26.27
CA PRO A 206 -13.39 4.92 25.47
C PRO A 206 -14.90 5.19 25.43
N SER A 207 -15.52 5.08 24.26
CA SER A 207 -16.95 5.34 24.07
C SER A 207 -17.87 4.21 24.60
N GLY A 208 -17.30 3.17 25.24
CA GLY A 208 -18.01 1.97 25.72
C GLY A 208 -18.06 0.87 24.66
N THR A 209 -18.58 -0.30 25.06
CA THR A 209 -18.66 -1.48 24.19
C THR A 209 -19.62 -1.26 23.01
N ARG A 210 -19.10 -0.88 21.85
CA ARG A 210 -19.84 -1.01 20.59
C ARG A 210 -19.82 -2.47 20.13
N ARG A 211 -20.91 -2.94 19.55
CA ARG A 211 -20.92 -4.24 18.85
C ARG A 211 -19.99 -4.10 17.63
N VAL A 212 -18.95 -4.92 17.61
CA VAL A 212 -17.99 -4.98 16.50
C VAL A 212 -18.68 -5.65 15.30
N ASP A 213 -18.67 -4.97 14.17
CA ASP A 213 -19.25 -5.49 12.94
C ASP A 213 -18.14 -5.99 11.99
N VAL A 214 -17.79 -7.28 12.10
CA VAL A 214 -16.78 -7.92 11.24
C VAL A 214 -17.16 -7.84 9.76
N LEU A 215 -18.44 -7.72 9.42
CA LEU A 215 -18.94 -7.64 8.04
C LEU A 215 -19.04 -6.19 7.54
N LEU A 216 -18.60 -5.20 8.34
CA LEU A 216 -18.64 -3.79 7.95
C LEU A 216 -18.03 -3.53 6.57
N PRO A 217 -16.85 -4.07 6.19
CA PRO A 217 -16.28 -3.82 4.87
C PRO A 217 -17.18 -4.32 3.72
N LEU A 218 -17.85 -5.46 3.91
CA LEU A 218 -18.79 -6.01 2.92
C LEU A 218 -20.04 -5.15 2.79
N ARG A 219 -20.57 -4.62 3.92
CA ARG A 219 -21.72 -3.69 3.89
C ARG A 219 -21.35 -2.38 3.21
N VAL A 220 -20.18 -1.83 3.51
CA VAL A 220 -19.66 -0.62 2.88
C VAL A 220 -19.56 -0.81 1.35
N MET A 221 -19.03 -1.94 0.90
CA MET A 221 -18.97 -2.26 -0.54
C MET A 221 -20.35 -2.45 -1.15
N HIS A 222 -21.26 -3.16 -0.47
CA HIS A 222 -22.62 -3.35 -0.96
C HIS A 222 -23.37 -2.01 -1.14
N GLU A 223 -23.22 -1.10 -0.19
CA GLU A 223 -23.79 0.25 -0.29
C GLU A 223 -23.14 1.05 -1.43
N ALA A 224 -21.83 0.92 -1.61
CA ALA A 224 -21.09 1.61 -2.68
C ALA A 224 -21.60 1.20 -4.08
N VAL A 225 -21.91 -0.08 -4.30
CA VAL A 225 -22.44 -0.58 -5.58
C VAL A 225 -23.81 0.05 -5.89
N ARG A 226 -24.63 0.36 -4.88
CA ARG A 226 -25.93 1.02 -5.06
C ARG A 226 -25.81 2.51 -5.38
N HIS A 227 -24.69 3.14 -5.05
CA HIS A 227 -24.46 4.56 -5.32
C HIS A 227 -23.72 4.74 -6.66
N LYS A 228 -24.41 5.20 -7.71
CA LYS A 228 -23.91 5.25 -9.10
C LYS A 228 -22.50 5.85 -9.24
N ALA A 229 -22.21 6.97 -8.57
CA ALA A 229 -20.91 7.62 -8.66
C ALA A 229 -19.82 6.78 -7.95
N MET A 230 -20.14 6.22 -6.78
CA MET A 230 -19.22 5.36 -6.03
C MET A 230 -18.90 4.08 -6.79
N ALA A 231 -19.92 3.39 -7.32
CA ALA A 231 -19.74 2.19 -8.13
C ALA A 231 -18.83 2.45 -9.33
N TYR A 232 -19.04 3.57 -10.04
CA TYR A 232 -18.20 3.94 -11.18
C TYR A 232 -16.75 4.20 -10.79
N LEU A 233 -16.52 5.03 -9.76
CA LEU A 233 -15.18 5.34 -9.26
C LEU A 233 -14.49 4.10 -8.70
N SER A 234 -15.24 3.20 -8.05
CA SER A 234 -14.73 1.92 -7.56
C SER A 234 -14.19 1.04 -8.68
N VAL A 235 -14.87 0.96 -9.82
CA VAL A 235 -14.36 0.20 -10.99
C VAL A 235 -13.10 0.86 -11.55
N VAL A 236 -13.08 2.19 -11.70
CA VAL A 236 -11.88 2.92 -12.17
C VAL A 236 -10.70 2.66 -11.25
N PHE A 237 -10.91 2.80 -9.95
CA PHE A 237 -9.85 2.61 -8.96
C PHE A 237 -9.41 1.14 -8.84
N PHE A 238 -10.34 0.20 -8.96
CA PHE A 238 -10.03 -1.23 -8.98
C PHE A 238 -9.10 -1.59 -10.14
N LEU A 239 -9.42 -1.14 -11.37
CA LEU A 239 -8.58 -1.39 -12.55
C LEU A 239 -7.19 -0.74 -12.42
N MET A 240 -7.12 0.47 -11.88
CA MET A 240 -5.86 1.13 -11.58
C MET A 240 -5.03 0.31 -10.59
N GLN A 241 -5.63 -0.16 -9.49
CA GLN A 241 -4.93 -0.92 -8.45
C GLN A 241 -4.50 -2.30 -8.95
N ILE A 242 -5.26 -2.95 -9.84
CA ILE A 242 -4.84 -4.16 -10.56
C ILE A 242 -3.59 -3.84 -11.40
N GLY A 243 -3.59 -2.72 -12.14
CA GLY A 243 -2.44 -2.28 -12.94
C GLY A 243 -1.18 -2.16 -12.11
N TYR A 244 -1.24 -1.40 -11.02
CA TYR A 244 -0.09 -1.16 -10.15
C TYR A 244 0.36 -2.41 -9.39
N GLY A 245 -0.57 -3.20 -8.87
CA GLY A 245 -0.25 -4.44 -8.16
C GLY A 245 0.46 -5.45 -9.07
N LEU A 246 -0.03 -5.64 -10.30
CA LEU A 246 0.65 -6.48 -11.31
C LEU A 246 2.03 -5.91 -11.67
N TYR A 247 2.17 -4.58 -11.77
CA TYR A 247 3.47 -3.97 -12.03
C TYR A 247 4.48 -4.35 -10.96
N LEU A 248 4.19 -4.06 -9.69
CA LEU A 248 5.12 -4.32 -8.58
C LEU A 248 5.51 -5.80 -8.46
N GLN A 249 4.56 -6.70 -8.66
CA GLN A 249 4.82 -8.14 -8.57
C GLN A 249 5.66 -8.64 -9.74
N THR A 250 5.30 -8.23 -10.96
CA THR A 250 5.88 -8.80 -12.18
C THR A 250 7.22 -8.19 -12.55
N ILE A 251 7.43 -6.86 -12.29
CA ILE A 251 8.70 -6.22 -12.63
C ILE A 251 9.87 -6.80 -11.84
N MET A 252 9.65 -7.20 -10.57
CA MET A 252 10.68 -7.85 -9.76
C MET A 252 11.09 -9.18 -10.37
N MET A 253 10.11 -9.98 -10.83
CA MET A 253 10.38 -11.26 -11.47
C MET A 253 11.11 -11.07 -12.82
N LEU A 254 10.69 -10.10 -13.62
CA LEU A 254 11.35 -9.78 -14.90
C LEU A 254 12.82 -9.39 -14.68
N LEU A 255 13.12 -8.58 -13.68
CA LEU A 255 14.50 -8.19 -13.36
C LEU A 255 15.33 -9.39 -12.88
N GLN A 256 14.74 -10.27 -12.08
CA GLN A 256 15.39 -11.49 -11.61
C GLN A 256 15.66 -12.49 -12.76
N THR A 257 14.67 -12.71 -13.63
CA THR A 257 14.78 -13.71 -14.71
C THR A 257 15.67 -13.25 -15.87
N ARG A 258 15.55 -11.97 -16.29
CA ARG A 258 16.28 -11.44 -17.45
C ARG A 258 17.64 -10.84 -17.14
N PHE A 259 17.76 -10.16 -16.00
CA PHE A 259 18.96 -9.42 -15.62
C PHE A 259 19.71 -10.04 -14.44
N HIS A 260 19.21 -11.18 -13.93
CA HIS A 260 19.80 -11.92 -12.80
C HIS A 260 20.00 -11.06 -11.55
N TYR A 261 19.05 -10.14 -11.28
CA TYR A 261 19.09 -9.31 -10.09
C TYR A 261 19.05 -10.15 -8.82
N GLY A 262 20.01 -9.93 -7.94
CA GLY A 262 19.99 -10.45 -6.57
C GLY A 262 19.05 -9.65 -5.66
N SER A 263 18.87 -10.14 -4.44
CA SER A 263 17.95 -9.53 -3.46
C SER A 263 18.25 -8.06 -3.20
N ALA A 264 19.54 -7.68 -3.06
CA ALA A 264 19.96 -6.31 -2.82
C ALA A 264 19.57 -5.37 -3.97
N GLN A 265 19.78 -5.80 -5.23
CA GLN A 265 19.44 -5.01 -6.41
C GLN A 265 17.93 -4.82 -6.53
N LEU A 266 17.13 -5.87 -6.28
CA LEU A 266 15.67 -5.80 -6.25
C LEU A 266 15.17 -4.85 -5.15
N GLY A 267 15.80 -4.89 -3.97
CA GLY A 267 15.50 -3.98 -2.87
C GLY A 267 15.79 -2.52 -3.21
N LEU A 268 16.94 -2.24 -3.85
CA LEU A 268 17.31 -0.90 -4.33
C LEU A 268 16.37 -0.40 -5.41
N PHE A 269 15.99 -1.25 -6.37
CA PHE A 269 15.03 -0.90 -7.42
C PHE A 269 13.65 -0.55 -6.83
N SER A 270 13.15 -1.37 -5.90
CA SER A 270 11.90 -1.09 -5.19
C SER A 270 11.98 0.19 -4.35
N GLY A 271 13.12 0.43 -3.69
CA GLY A 271 13.36 1.65 -2.94
C GLY A 271 13.36 2.90 -3.84
N ALA A 272 13.93 2.79 -5.04
CA ALA A 272 13.88 3.88 -6.03
C ALA A 272 12.44 4.17 -6.50
N ILE A 273 11.62 3.13 -6.73
CA ILE A 273 10.18 3.33 -6.98
C ILE A 273 9.53 4.07 -5.79
N GLY A 274 9.86 3.68 -4.56
CA GLY A 274 9.38 4.36 -3.34
C GLY A 274 9.77 5.83 -3.29
N VAL A 275 11.00 6.20 -3.67
CA VAL A 275 11.44 7.61 -3.77
C VAL A 275 10.60 8.36 -4.79
N CYS A 276 10.38 7.77 -5.98
CA CYS A 276 9.58 8.39 -7.03
C CYS A 276 8.10 8.52 -6.64
N PHE A 277 7.57 7.55 -5.90
CA PHE A 277 6.23 7.58 -5.31
C PHE A 277 6.07 8.78 -4.35
N VAL A 278 7.04 8.97 -3.43
CA VAL A 278 7.06 10.10 -2.51
C VAL A 278 7.21 11.43 -3.24
N PHE A 279 8.06 11.49 -4.27
CA PHE A 279 8.22 12.66 -5.13
C PHE A 279 6.92 13.02 -5.85
N GLY A 280 6.20 12.03 -6.38
CA GLY A 280 4.87 12.18 -6.97
C GLY A 280 3.89 12.84 -6.00
N LEU A 281 3.83 12.32 -4.76
CA LEU A 281 2.95 12.83 -3.70
C LEU A 281 3.28 14.28 -3.29
N LEU A 282 4.53 14.56 -2.98
CA LEU A 282 4.90 15.82 -2.34
C LEU A 282 5.12 16.96 -3.34
N CYS A 283 5.63 16.65 -4.54
CA CYS A 283 6.03 17.64 -5.52
C CYS A 283 5.06 17.70 -6.71
N VAL A 284 4.85 16.57 -7.41
CA VAL A 284 4.15 16.57 -8.69
C VAL A 284 2.67 16.90 -8.51
N VAL A 285 1.98 16.24 -7.59
CA VAL A 285 0.55 16.52 -7.28
C VAL A 285 0.36 17.99 -6.93
N ARG A 286 1.22 18.52 -6.05
CA ARG A 286 1.13 19.92 -5.60
C ARG A 286 1.34 20.93 -6.73
N LEU A 287 2.26 20.65 -7.65
CA LEU A 287 2.52 21.50 -8.82
C LEU A 287 1.34 21.44 -9.80
N MET A 288 0.83 20.25 -10.08
CA MET A 288 -0.28 20.05 -11.01
C MET A 288 -1.59 20.69 -10.49
N LEU A 289 -1.87 20.64 -9.19
CA LEU A 289 -3.04 21.27 -8.57
C LEU A 289 -3.09 22.78 -8.74
N ARG A 290 -1.96 23.44 -9.07
CA ARG A 290 -1.96 24.89 -9.34
C ARG A 290 -2.61 25.26 -10.66
N VAL A 291 -2.66 24.32 -11.62
CA VAL A 291 -3.05 24.60 -13.00
C VAL A 291 -4.21 23.72 -13.46
N TRP A 292 -4.31 22.49 -12.94
CA TRP A 292 -5.22 21.46 -13.44
C TRP A 292 -6.27 21.05 -12.40
N SER A 293 -7.43 20.60 -12.89
CA SER A 293 -8.46 20.03 -12.01
C SER A 293 -8.04 18.64 -11.52
N VAL A 294 -8.58 18.21 -10.37
CA VAL A 294 -8.35 16.87 -9.78
C VAL A 294 -8.58 15.76 -10.81
N ILE A 295 -9.64 15.87 -11.61
CA ILE A 295 -9.98 14.88 -12.64
C ILE A 295 -8.95 14.88 -13.79
N ASP A 296 -8.43 16.05 -14.18
CA ASP A 296 -7.41 16.13 -15.24
C ASP A 296 -6.08 15.57 -14.77
N ILE A 297 -5.72 15.81 -13.51
CA ILE A 297 -4.53 15.24 -12.87
C ILE A 297 -4.65 13.70 -12.80
N ALA A 298 -5.81 13.19 -12.34
CA ALA A 298 -6.05 11.75 -12.29
C ALA A 298 -5.88 11.09 -13.67
N LYS A 299 -6.46 11.69 -14.72
CA LYS A 299 -6.30 11.21 -16.09
C LYS A 299 -4.85 11.16 -16.54
N THR A 300 -4.09 12.21 -16.25
CA THR A 300 -2.66 12.26 -16.63
C THR A 300 -1.87 11.19 -15.88
N GLY A 301 -2.11 11.02 -14.59
CA GLY A 301 -1.48 9.96 -13.79
C GLY A 301 -1.74 8.57 -14.37
N LEU A 302 -3.01 8.26 -14.64
CA LEU A 302 -3.43 6.97 -15.22
C LEU A 302 -2.84 6.73 -16.61
N LEU A 303 -2.78 7.75 -17.46
CA LEU A 303 -2.23 7.64 -18.82
C LEU A 303 -0.73 7.40 -18.78
N VAL A 304 0.02 8.22 -18.03
CA VAL A 304 1.48 8.12 -17.98
C VAL A 304 1.92 6.82 -17.34
N ALA A 305 1.31 6.42 -16.21
CA ALA A 305 1.61 5.14 -15.56
C ALA A 305 1.30 3.96 -16.47
N GLY A 306 0.14 3.96 -17.14
CA GLY A 306 -0.27 2.88 -18.04
C GLY A 306 0.64 2.75 -19.26
N VAL A 307 1.00 3.86 -19.91
CA VAL A 307 1.94 3.86 -21.05
C VAL A 307 3.32 3.39 -20.60
N ALA A 308 3.83 3.91 -19.47
CA ALA A 308 5.14 3.51 -18.94
C ALA A 308 5.18 2.02 -18.60
N GLN A 309 4.10 1.46 -18.04
CA GLN A 309 4.00 0.03 -17.75
C GLN A 309 3.96 -0.82 -19.01
N ILE A 310 3.22 -0.40 -20.05
CA ILE A 310 3.21 -1.11 -21.34
C ILE A 310 4.60 -1.05 -21.98
N LEU A 311 5.25 0.11 -21.97
CA LEU A 311 6.62 0.24 -22.49
C LEU A 311 7.61 -0.66 -21.71
N SER A 312 7.42 -0.84 -20.40
CA SER A 312 8.24 -1.76 -19.60
C SER A 312 8.11 -3.22 -20.04
N SER A 313 7.00 -3.60 -20.67
CA SER A 313 6.79 -4.94 -21.20
C SER A 313 7.49 -5.18 -22.53
N VAL A 314 7.70 -4.13 -23.33
CA VAL A 314 8.18 -4.22 -24.72
C VAL A 314 9.67 -3.86 -24.84
N LEU A 315 10.16 -2.96 -23.98
CA LEU A 315 11.54 -2.44 -24.02
C LEU A 315 12.44 -3.19 -23.03
N PRO A 316 13.27 -4.13 -23.48
CA PRO A 316 14.04 -5.01 -22.59
C PRO A 316 15.41 -4.40 -22.21
N TYR A 317 15.52 -3.09 -22.06
CA TYR A 317 16.78 -2.41 -21.70
C TYR A 317 16.75 -2.02 -20.22
N GLU A 318 17.73 -2.46 -19.47
CA GLU A 318 17.82 -2.26 -18.02
C GLU A 318 17.64 -0.78 -17.59
N GLY A 319 18.43 0.12 -18.18
CA GLY A 319 18.34 1.56 -17.87
C GLY A 319 16.98 2.17 -18.21
N VAL A 320 16.32 1.68 -19.27
CA VAL A 320 14.97 2.11 -19.66
C VAL A 320 13.95 1.63 -18.62
N LEU A 321 14.08 0.40 -18.11
CA LEU A 321 13.19 -0.12 -17.07
C LEU A 321 13.26 0.70 -15.76
N TRP A 322 14.44 1.18 -15.37
CA TRP A 322 14.61 2.10 -14.24
C TRP A 322 13.87 3.42 -14.46
N ALA A 323 14.00 4.02 -15.65
CA ALA A 323 13.31 5.26 -15.99
C ALA A 323 11.79 5.09 -16.05
N LEU A 324 11.31 3.99 -16.64
CA LEU A 324 9.90 3.68 -16.73
C LEU A 324 9.31 3.36 -15.34
N ALA A 325 10.06 2.67 -14.48
CA ALA A 325 9.67 2.41 -13.09
C ALA A 325 9.51 3.70 -12.28
N ALA A 326 10.41 4.66 -12.49
CA ALA A 326 10.28 5.98 -11.88
C ALA A 326 8.99 6.69 -12.33
N LEU A 327 8.63 6.60 -13.62
CA LEU A 327 7.38 7.16 -14.13
C LEU A 327 6.16 6.43 -13.56
N VAL A 328 6.16 5.09 -13.53
CA VAL A 328 5.05 4.32 -12.95
C VAL A 328 4.86 4.68 -11.49
N GLY A 329 5.92 4.65 -10.66
CA GLY A 329 5.82 4.95 -9.23
C GLY A 329 5.35 6.39 -8.96
N CYS A 330 5.89 7.36 -9.69
CA CYS A 330 5.52 8.77 -9.53
C CYS A 330 4.05 9.02 -9.94
N PHE A 331 3.65 8.57 -11.13
CA PHE A 331 2.35 8.89 -11.70
C PHE A 331 1.22 7.98 -11.20
N ASP A 332 1.53 6.77 -10.71
CA ASP A 332 0.58 6.00 -9.92
C ASP A 332 0.17 6.75 -8.65
N MET A 333 1.15 7.32 -7.92
CA MET A 333 0.84 8.11 -6.72
C MET A 333 0.05 9.38 -7.01
N VAL A 334 0.33 10.02 -8.15
CA VAL A 334 -0.47 11.16 -8.64
C VAL A 334 -1.92 10.72 -8.88
N ALA A 335 -2.13 9.60 -9.57
CA ALA A 335 -3.46 9.05 -9.81
C ALA A 335 -4.14 8.61 -8.49
N TYR A 336 -3.41 7.91 -7.62
CA TYR A 336 -3.89 7.43 -6.32
C TYR A 336 -4.46 8.57 -5.47
N THR A 337 -3.67 9.62 -5.25
CA THR A 337 -4.07 10.77 -4.42
C THR A 337 -5.29 11.47 -4.97
N THR A 338 -5.33 11.67 -6.29
CA THR A 338 -6.45 12.35 -6.94
C THR A 338 -7.70 11.47 -7.04
N MET A 339 -7.57 10.15 -7.11
CA MET A 339 -8.69 9.24 -6.99
C MET A 339 -9.32 9.29 -5.59
N TYR A 340 -8.53 9.28 -4.51
CA TYR A 340 -9.05 9.46 -3.15
C TYR A 340 -9.81 10.79 -3.00
N THR A 341 -9.30 11.88 -3.59
CA THR A 341 -10.00 13.16 -3.64
C THR A 341 -11.31 13.04 -4.43
N ALA A 342 -11.30 12.35 -5.58
CA ALA A 342 -12.52 12.16 -6.39
C ALA A 342 -13.60 11.35 -5.64
N PHE A 343 -13.22 10.35 -4.83
CA PHE A 343 -14.14 9.62 -3.95
C PHE A 343 -14.76 10.55 -2.91
N SER A 344 -13.94 11.37 -2.24
CA SER A 344 -14.39 12.33 -1.25
C SER A 344 -15.33 13.38 -1.85
N ASP A 345 -15.02 13.90 -3.03
CA ASP A 345 -15.81 14.92 -3.75
C ASP A 345 -17.12 14.40 -4.36
N ALA A 346 -17.31 13.09 -4.39
CA ALA A 346 -18.51 12.47 -4.97
C ALA A 346 -19.65 12.31 -3.94
N VAL A 347 -19.42 12.67 -2.70
CA VAL A 347 -20.38 12.57 -1.59
C VAL A 347 -20.41 13.86 -0.77
N THR A 348 -21.38 13.99 0.12
CA THR A 348 -21.51 15.09 1.09
C THR A 348 -20.47 14.96 2.20
N GLU A 349 -20.15 16.06 2.90
CA GLU A 349 -19.11 16.12 3.93
C GLU A 349 -19.27 15.07 5.04
N ASP A 350 -20.51 14.80 5.44
CA ASP A 350 -20.87 13.80 6.45
C ASP A 350 -20.56 12.36 6.01
N ARG A 351 -20.44 12.10 4.69
CA ARG A 351 -20.18 10.76 4.13
C ARG A 351 -18.76 10.55 3.59
N GLN A 352 -17.88 11.55 3.69
CA GLN A 352 -16.50 11.44 3.18
C GLN A 352 -15.74 10.27 3.82
N GLY A 353 -15.89 10.04 5.11
CA GLY A 353 -15.28 8.89 5.79
C GLY A 353 -15.72 7.55 5.21
N TRP A 354 -17.01 7.41 4.89
CA TRP A 354 -17.55 6.23 4.21
C TRP A 354 -16.94 6.06 2.81
N ALA A 355 -16.86 7.13 2.02
CA ALA A 355 -16.27 7.09 0.67
C ALA A 355 -14.79 6.67 0.66
N LEU A 356 -14.01 7.15 1.61
CA LEU A 356 -12.60 6.75 1.80
C LEU A 356 -12.49 5.28 2.26
N GLY A 357 -13.43 4.81 3.09
CA GLY A 357 -13.54 3.40 3.47
C GLY A 357 -13.86 2.49 2.27
N VAL A 358 -14.73 2.96 1.34
CA VAL A 358 -14.98 2.27 0.06
C VAL A 358 -13.69 2.15 -0.75
N ALA A 359 -12.92 3.24 -0.91
CA ALA A 359 -11.67 3.22 -1.65
C ALA A 359 -10.66 2.22 -1.04
N GLY A 360 -10.50 2.22 0.28
CA GLY A 360 -9.64 1.24 0.98
C GLY A 360 -10.08 -0.20 0.78
N SER A 361 -11.39 -0.47 0.80
CA SER A 361 -11.95 -1.79 0.56
C SER A 361 -11.72 -2.26 -0.88
N VAL A 362 -11.92 -1.38 -1.86
CA VAL A 362 -11.66 -1.66 -3.29
C VAL A 362 -10.18 -1.96 -3.52
N MET A 363 -9.28 -1.19 -2.90
CA MET A 363 -7.84 -1.43 -2.96
C MET A 363 -7.49 -2.82 -2.44
N ALA A 364 -7.98 -3.18 -1.26
CA ALA A 364 -7.70 -4.50 -0.67
C ALA A 364 -8.16 -5.65 -1.57
N VAL A 365 -9.38 -5.56 -2.13
CA VAL A 365 -9.90 -6.56 -3.08
C VAL A 365 -9.06 -6.63 -4.35
N ALA A 366 -8.66 -5.49 -4.91
CA ALA A 366 -7.79 -5.45 -6.09
C ALA A 366 -6.45 -6.15 -5.82
N TRP A 367 -5.85 -5.94 -4.66
CA TRP A 367 -4.57 -6.55 -4.28
C TRP A 367 -4.68 -8.06 -4.00
N VAL A 368 -5.83 -8.53 -3.50
CA VAL A 368 -6.13 -9.98 -3.45
C VAL A 368 -6.17 -10.55 -4.86
N VAL A 369 -6.90 -9.89 -5.77
CA VAL A 369 -7.05 -10.34 -7.16
C VAL A 369 -5.69 -10.35 -7.88
N THR A 370 -4.83 -9.33 -7.69
CA THR A 370 -3.48 -9.32 -8.29
C THR A 370 -2.62 -10.49 -7.80
N GLY A 371 -2.70 -10.83 -6.51
CA GLY A 371 -2.03 -12.01 -5.97
C GLY A 371 -2.44 -13.29 -6.71
N PHE A 372 -3.74 -13.47 -6.98
CA PHE A 372 -4.21 -14.63 -7.74
C PHE A 372 -3.87 -14.56 -9.25
N LEU A 373 -3.83 -13.36 -9.84
CA LEU A 373 -3.43 -13.18 -11.25
C LEU A 373 -1.97 -13.58 -11.50
N THR A 374 -1.11 -13.58 -10.49
CA THR A 374 0.27 -14.09 -10.59
C THR A 374 0.31 -15.57 -11.04
N ASN A 375 -0.76 -16.35 -10.78
CA ASN A 375 -0.86 -17.73 -11.27
C ASN A 375 -0.94 -17.84 -12.79
N LEU A 376 -1.23 -16.75 -13.49
CA LEU A 376 -1.20 -16.71 -14.96
C LEU A 376 0.22 -16.50 -15.52
N LEU A 377 1.22 -16.32 -14.66
CA LEU A 377 2.62 -16.12 -15.07
C LEU A 377 3.16 -17.24 -15.98
N PRO A 378 2.91 -18.54 -15.73
CA PRO A 378 3.36 -19.62 -16.62
C PRO A 378 2.73 -19.57 -18.01
N VAL A 379 1.57 -18.93 -18.17
CA VAL A 379 0.83 -18.84 -19.44
C VAL A 379 1.16 -17.55 -20.19
N LEU A 380 1.17 -16.42 -19.49
CA LEU A 380 1.31 -15.09 -20.07
C LEU A 380 2.76 -14.56 -20.04
N GLY A 381 3.61 -15.15 -19.21
CA GLY A 381 4.93 -14.62 -18.89
C GLY A 381 4.88 -13.26 -18.18
N GLU A 382 6.04 -12.75 -17.80
CA GLU A 382 6.17 -11.44 -17.16
C GLU A 382 5.70 -10.31 -18.08
N THR A 383 6.03 -10.41 -19.38
CA THR A 383 5.62 -9.43 -20.41
C THR A 383 4.10 -9.34 -20.53
N GLY A 384 3.42 -10.48 -20.55
CA GLY A 384 1.95 -10.54 -20.66
C GLY A 384 1.26 -9.94 -19.44
N LEU A 385 1.74 -10.24 -18.23
CA LEU A 385 1.15 -9.67 -17.00
C LEU A 385 1.39 -8.15 -16.90
N LEU A 386 2.56 -7.65 -17.30
CA LEU A 386 2.83 -6.20 -17.39
C LEU A 386 1.87 -5.53 -18.39
N LEU A 387 1.62 -6.14 -19.55
CA LEU A 387 0.66 -5.65 -20.54
C LEU A 387 -0.76 -5.60 -19.98
N VAL A 388 -1.23 -6.66 -19.32
CA VAL A 388 -2.55 -6.72 -18.68
C VAL A 388 -2.70 -5.58 -17.66
N GLY A 389 -1.70 -5.36 -16.82
CA GLY A 389 -1.70 -4.27 -15.86
C GLY A 389 -1.73 -2.89 -16.51
N GLY A 390 -0.93 -2.67 -17.54
CA GLY A 390 -0.91 -1.41 -18.30
C GLY A 390 -2.24 -1.13 -19.01
N ILE A 391 -2.89 -2.15 -19.56
CA ILE A 391 -4.24 -2.06 -20.12
C ILE A 391 -5.24 -1.65 -19.03
N GLY A 392 -5.12 -2.19 -17.81
CA GLY A 392 -5.93 -1.78 -16.66
C GLY A 392 -5.85 -0.28 -16.38
N PHE A 393 -4.65 0.29 -16.38
CA PHE A 393 -4.46 1.75 -16.26
C PHE A 393 -5.10 2.53 -17.41
N LEU A 394 -4.94 2.07 -18.66
CA LEU A 394 -5.51 2.76 -19.83
C LEU A 394 -7.05 2.69 -19.83
N LEU A 395 -7.64 1.57 -19.43
CA LEU A 395 -9.09 1.45 -19.24
C LEU A 395 -9.56 2.42 -18.15
N SER A 396 -8.84 2.50 -17.03
CA SER A 396 -9.12 3.47 -15.97
C SER A 396 -9.07 4.91 -16.49
N PHE A 397 -8.07 5.24 -17.32
CA PHE A 397 -7.95 6.55 -17.98
C PHE A 397 -9.18 6.85 -18.86
N VAL A 398 -9.59 5.92 -19.72
CA VAL A 398 -10.75 6.10 -20.62
C VAL A 398 -12.02 6.32 -19.79
N MET A 399 -12.24 5.51 -18.76
CA MET A 399 -13.38 5.64 -17.86
C MET A 399 -13.33 6.99 -17.11
N MET A 400 -12.18 7.38 -16.56
CA MET A 400 -12.04 8.67 -15.86
C MET A 400 -12.26 9.87 -16.78
N ARG A 401 -11.87 9.77 -18.06
CA ARG A 401 -12.18 10.77 -19.09
C ARG A 401 -13.69 10.87 -19.34
N ALA A 402 -14.40 9.74 -19.40
CA ALA A 402 -15.86 9.71 -19.56
C ALA A 402 -16.59 10.30 -18.34
N TYR A 403 -16.09 9.99 -17.13
CA TYR A 403 -16.61 10.57 -15.89
C TYR A 403 -16.47 12.09 -15.85
N GLY A 404 -15.30 12.60 -16.22
CA GLY A 404 -15.04 14.05 -16.27
C GLY A 404 -15.93 14.78 -17.28
N ARG A 405 -16.18 14.18 -18.46
CA ARG A 405 -17.10 14.74 -19.46
C ARG A 405 -18.54 14.85 -18.92
N LYS A 406 -19.06 13.77 -18.31
CA LYS A 406 -20.41 13.76 -17.72
C LYS A 406 -20.55 14.82 -16.63
N ARG A 407 -19.53 15.00 -15.80
CA ARG A 407 -19.54 15.99 -14.70
C ARG A 407 -19.53 17.43 -15.24
N ARG A 408 -18.77 17.71 -16.31
CA ARG A 408 -18.79 19.02 -17.01
C ARG A 408 -20.15 19.33 -17.64
N MET A 409 -20.71 18.40 -18.39
CA MET A 409 -22.05 18.56 -18.99
C MET A 409 -23.15 18.82 -17.93
N ALA A 410 -23.07 18.13 -16.79
CA ALA A 410 -24.01 18.34 -15.69
C ALA A 410 -23.84 19.74 -15.05
N ALA A 411 -22.63 20.26 -14.93
CA ALA A 411 -22.36 21.60 -14.43
C ALA A 411 -22.84 22.69 -15.40
N ASP A 412 -22.59 22.51 -16.71
CA ASP A 412 -23.05 23.43 -17.77
C ASP A 412 -24.57 23.50 -17.82
N ASN A 413 -25.25 22.35 -17.71
CA ASN A 413 -26.72 22.28 -17.68
C ASN A 413 -27.35 22.89 -16.41
N ALA A 414 -26.61 22.90 -15.30
CA ALA A 414 -27.03 23.51 -14.04
C ALA A 414 -26.78 25.03 -13.97
N GLY A 415 -26.23 25.66 -15.03
CA GLY A 415 -25.88 27.08 -15.07
C GLY A 415 -24.77 27.48 -14.09
N ALA A 416 -24.07 26.50 -13.50
CA ALA A 416 -22.95 26.73 -12.59
C ALA A 416 -21.69 26.97 -13.43
N SER A 417 -21.23 28.22 -13.51
CA SER A 417 -19.92 28.58 -14.05
C SER A 417 -18.84 27.66 -13.41
N PRO A 418 -17.93 27.08 -14.20
CA PRO A 418 -16.86 26.28 -13.64
C PRO A 418 -16.07 27.15 -12.66
N ARG A 419 -16.10 26.81 -11.37
CA ARG A 419 -15.26 27.47 -10.38
C ARG A 419 -13.81 27.32 -10.84
N ALA A 420 -13.21 28.43 -11.23
CA ALA A 420 -11.77 28.54 -11.39
C ALA A 420 -11.09 28.04 -10.09
N PRO A 421 -9.91 27.39 -10.14
CA PRO A 421 -9.22 26.93 -8.97
C PRO A 421 -9.05 28.11 -8.01
N GLY A 422 -9.82 28.11 -6.93
CA GLY A 422 -9.82 29.18 -5.94
C GLY A 422 -8.49 29.19 -5.22
N ILE A 423 -7.73 30.24 -5.44
CA ILE A 423 -6.67 30.69 -4.55
C ILE A 423 -7.35 31.13 -3.26
N THR A 424 -7.51 30.23 -2.30
CA THR A 424 -7.69 30.62 -0.91
C THR A 424 -6.30 30.88 -0.35
N ARG A 425 -6.07 32.17 -0.05
CA ARG A 425 -4.89 32.71 0.64
C ARG A 425 -4.69 32.06 2.01
#